data_a048a403d8dfd4f1ffc48680cb1e8714
#
_entry.id   a048a403d8dfd4f1ffc48680cb1e8714
#
_cell.length_a   1.000
_cell.length_b   1.000
_cell.length_c   1.000
_cell.angle_alpha   90.00
_cell.angle_beta   90.00
_cell.angle_gamma   90.00
#
_symmetry.space_group_name_H-M   'P 1'
#
loop_
_entity.id
_entity.type
_entity.pdbx_description
1 polymer ?
#
loop_
_entity_poly.entity_id
_entity_poly.type
_entity_poly.pdbx_seq_one_letter_code
_entity_poly.pdbx_strand_id
1 'polypeptide(L)'
;PSIETWHNASSGKYGLVELKERYKEIQLPEIIPVDIHELHRKKRMNGPFSPLLLQYIHEALDQKQQVILFQNRRGFAPMIECNTCGWVPKCKNCDVSLTFHKGLNQLTCHYCGYTYQLPHKCPACEGTDLRNRGFGTEKIEDDIKILFPEAAVARMDLDTTRTRSAYERIIADFEQGKTDILIGTQMVSKGLDFDHVS
;
A
#
# COMPACT_ATOMS: atom_id res chain seq x y z
N PRO A 1 -2.87 8.06 -24.06
CA PRO A 1 -1.92 8.84 -24.86
C PRO A 1 -1.78 10.26 -24.30
N SER A 2 -0.67 10.95 -24.58
CA SER A 2 -0.55 12.37 -24.27
C SER A 2 -1.48 13.20 -25.17
N ILE A 3 -1.75 14.46 -24.78
CA ILE A 3 -2.60 15.37 -25.55
C ILE A 3 -2.00 15.60 -26.94
N GLU A 4 -0.66 15.72 -27.04
CA GLU A 4 0.06 15.89 -28.30
C GLU A 4 -0.09 14.67 -29.22
N THR A 5 0.04 13.45 -28.63
CA THR A 5 -0.14 12.19 -29.39
C THR A 5 -1.56 12.08 -29.92
N TRP A 6 -2.56 12.40 -29.08
CA TRP A 6 -3.96 12.42 -29.48
C TRP A 6 -4.22 13.43 -30.60
N HIS A 7 -3.72 14.66 -30.46
CA HIS A 7 -3.86 15.69 -31.48
C HIS A 7 -3.21 15.27 -32.82
N ASN A 8 -2.01 14.70 -32.77
CA ASN A 8 -1.33 14.22 -33.97
C ASN A 8 -2.05 13.05 -34.66
N ALA A 9 -2.69 12.18 -33.88
CA ALA A 9 -3.49 11.08 -34.41
C ALA A 9 -4.81 11.59 -35.00
N SER A 10 -5.53 12.47 -34.30
CA SER A 10 -6.80 13.03 -34.75
C SER A 10 -6.65 13.98 -35.98
N SER A 11 -5.49 14.65 -36.14
CA SER A 11 -5.16 15.47 -37.30
C SER A 11 -4.61 14.68 -38.50
N GLY A 12 -4.51 13.34 -38.38
CA GLY A 12 -4.04 12.47 -39.48
C GLY A 12 -2.51 12.41 -39.63
N LYS A 13 -1.74 13.00 -38.71
CA LYS A 13 -0.28 12.94 -38.74
C LYS A 13 0.24 11.56 -38.30
N TYR A 14 -0.49 10.90 -37.38
CA TYR A 14 -0.26 9.52 -36.95
C TYR A 14 -1.46 8.64 -37.30
N GLY A 15 -1.21 7.35 -37.50
CA GLY A 15 -2.30 6.38 -37.60
C GLY A 15 -3.10 6.29 -36.28
N LEU A 16 -4.43 6.32 -36.38
CA LEU A 16 -5.33 6.12 -35.24
C LEU A 16 -6.00 4.75 -35.34
N VAL A 17 -5.78 3.92 -34.35
CA VAL A 17 -6.48 2.64 -34.21
C VAL A 17 -7.21 2.65 -32.88
N GLU A 18 -8.51 2.48 -32.92
CA GLU A 18 -9.36 2.37 -31.72
C GLU A 18 -9.70 0.91 -31.45
N LEU A 19 -9.31 0.39 -30.30
CA LEU A 19 -9.74 -0.91 -29.80
C LEU A 19 -11.04 -0.71 -29.02
N LYS A 20 -12.17 -1.12 -29.61
CA LYS A 20 -13.51 -0.94 -29.00
C LYS A 20 -13.99 -2.13 -28.20
N GLU A 21 -13.39 -3.29 -28.44
CA GLU A 21 -13.73 -4.54 -27.78
C GLU A 21 -12.57 -5.01 -26.91
N ARG A 22 -12.88 -5.65 -25.79
CA ARG A 22 -11.89 -6.25 -24.92
C ARG A 22 -11.51 -7.63 -25.43
N TYR A 23 -10.25 -8.01 -25.18
CA TYR A 23 -9.79 -9.36 -25.47
C TYR A 23 -10.65 -10.38 -24.72
N LYS A 24 -11.21 -11.37 -25.47
CA LYS A 24 -12.09 -12.42 -24.94
C LYS A 24 -13.32 -11.90 -24.16
N GLU A 25 -13.83 -10.71 -24.47
CA GLU A 25 -15.02 -10.11 -23.84
C GLU A 25 -14.91 -9.99 -22.30
N ILE A 26 -13.68 -9.92 -21.76
CA ILE A 26 -13.43 -9.81 -20.32
C ILE A 26 -14.20 -8.61 -19.75
N GLN A 27 -15.03 -8.85 -18.75
CA GLN A 27 -15.77 -7.80 -18.07
C GLN A 27 -14.86 -6.93 -17.19
N LEU A 28 -15.31 -5.71 -16.91
CA LEU A 28 -14.63 -4.86 -15.92
C LEU A 28 -14.78 -5.46 -14.54
N PRO A 29 -13.77 -5.34 -13.67
CA PRO A 29 -13.93 -5.74 -12.28
C PRO A 29 -15.04 -4.92 -11.61
N GLU A 30 -15.76 -5.53 -10.70
CA GLU A 30 -16.72 -4.85 -9.85
C GLU A 30 -15.98 -3.90 -8.89
N ILE A 31 -16.48 -2.68 -8.76
CA ILE A 31 -15.93 -1.68 -7.82
C ILE A 31 -16.94 -1.46 -6.71
N ILE A 32 -16.59 -1.86 -5.49
CA ILE A 32 -17.45 -1.76 -4.31
C ILE A 32 -16.91 -0.68 -3.38
N PRO A 33 -17.48 0.55 -3.38
CA PRO A 33 -17.09 1.59 -2.44
C PRO A 33 -17.63 1.31 -1.04
N VAL A 34 -16.80 1.58 -0.02
CA VAL A 34 -17.18 1.40 1.39
C VAL A 34 -17.09 2.74 2.12
N ASP A 35 -18.18 3.16 2.77
CA ASP A 35 -18.18 4.33 3.64
C ASP A 35 -17.54 4.00 5.00
N ILE A 36 -16.27 4.35 5.12
CA ILE A 36 -15.51 4.15 6.37
C ILE A 36 -15.86 5.14 7.47
N HIS A 37 -16.45 6.32 7.17
CA HIS A 37 -16.84 7.29 8.19
C HIS A 37 -17.92 6.76 9.12
N GLU A 38 -18.95 6.13 8.55
CA GLU A 38 -20.00 5.50 9.32
C GLU A 38 -19.48 4.31 10.14
N LEU A 39 -18.61 3.50 9.54
CA LEU A 39 -17.99 2.37 10.24
C LEU A 39 -17.12 2.81 11.42
N HIS A 40 -16.34 3.88 11.27
CA HIS A 40 -15.56 4.48 12.36
C HIS A 40 -16.47 5.00 13.49
N ARG A 41 -17.54 5.73 13.13
CA ARG A 41 -18.51 6.25 14.10
C ARG A 41 -19.16 5.12 14.90
N LYS A 42 -19.48 3.99 14.24
CA LYS A 42 -20.07 2.81 14.87
C LYS A 42 -19.04 1.88 15.54
N LYS A 43 -17.74 2.23 15.52
CA LYS A 43 -16.63 1.42 16.04
C LYS A 43 -16.60 0.00 15.46
N ARG A 44 -16.95 -0.15 14.19
CA ARG A 44 -17.00 -1.44 13.48
C ARG A 44 -15.76 -1.73 12.64
N MET A 45 -14.80 -0.81 12.59
CA MET A 45 -13.52 -1.01 11.90
C MET A 45 -12.61 -1.92 12.73
N ASN A 46 -11.85 -2.80 12.07
CA ASN A 46 -10.75 -3.54 12.68
C ASN A 46 -9.43 -2.93 12.18
N GLY A 47 -8.87 -2.01 12.97
CA GLY A 47 -7.76 -1.18 12.51
C GLY A 47 -8.11 -0.41 11.22
N PRO A 48 -7.34 -0.57 10.14
CA PRO A 48 -7.65 0.07 8.85
C PRO A 48 -8.69 -0.70 8.00
N PHE A 49 -9.11 -1.89 8.43
CA PHE A 49 -9.92 -2.78 7.61
C PHE A 49 -11.42 -2.65 7.93
N SER A 50 -12.24 -2.51 6.89
CA SER A 50 -13.69 -2.62 7.02
C SER A 50 -14.11 -4.09 7.16
N PRO A 51 -15.25 -4.40 7.83
CA PRO A 51 -15.76 -5.76 7.91
C PRO A 51 -15.98 -6.40 6.53
N LEU A 52 -16.46 -5.61 5.57
CA LEU A 52 -16.69 -6.09 4.21
C LEU A 52 -15.38 -6.48 3.51
N LEU A 53 -14.31 -5.69 3.67
CA LEU A 53 -13.00 -6.04 3.11
C LEU A 53 -12.47 -7.35 3.71
N LEU A 54 -12.58 -7.53 5.03
CA LEU A 54 -12.14 -8.76 5.69
C LEU A 54 -12.96 -9.97 5.24
N GLN A 55 -14.26 -9.79 5.03
CA GLN A 55 -15.13 -10.83 4.48
C GLN A 55 -14.67 -11.25 3.08
N TYR A 56 -14.44 -10.31 2.16
CA TYR A 56 -13.99 -10.64 0.81
C TYR A 56 -12.60 -11.29 0.77
N ILE A 57 -11.68 -10.86 1.67
CA ILE A 57 -10.38 -11.55 1.80
C ILE A 57 -10.61 -13.01 2.20
N HIS A 58 -11.48 -13.26 3.18
CA HIS A 58 -11.78 -14.61 3.65
C HIS A 58 -12.39 -15.48 2.55
N GLU A 59 -13.39 -14.95 1.84
CA GLU A 59 -14.05 -15.64 0.72
C GLU A 59 -13.06 -15.97 -0.41
N ALA A 60 -12.15 -15.06 -0.75
CA ALA A 60 -11.13 -15.30 -1.77
C ALA A 60 -10.15 -16.41 -1.34
N LEU A 61 -9.67 -16.37 -0.10
CA LEU A 61 -8.77 -17.40 0.43
C LEU A 61 -9.44 -18.78 0.51
N ASP A 62 -10.71 -18.86 0.91
CA ASP A 62 -11.49 -20.11 0.93
C ASP A 62 -11.64 -20.72 -0.48
N GLN A 63 -11.72 -19.86 -1.50
CA GLN A 63 -11.77 -20.27 -2.91
C GLN A 63 -10.38 -20.52 -3.52
N LYS A 64 -9.31 -20.44 -2.71
CA LYS A 64 -7.91 -20.54 -3.15
C LYS A 64 -7.52 -19.50 -4.20
N GLN A 65 -8.15 -18.34 -4.12
CA GLN A 65 -7.81 -17.17 -4.92
C GLN A 65 -6.82 -16.29 -4.14
N GLN A 66 -6.08 -15.49 -4.88
CA GLN A 66 -5.09 -14.58 -4.33
C GLN A 66 -5.68 -13.17 -4.15
N VAL A 67 -5.14 -12.42 -3.21
CA VAL A 67 -5.58 -11.07 -2.88
C VAL A 67 -4.42 -10.07 -3.02
N ILE A 68 -4.70 -8.93 -3.64
CA ILE A 68 -3.77 -7.79 -3.65
C ILE A 68 -4.35 -6.66 -2.78
N LEU A 69 -3.61 -6.26 -1.75
CA LEU A 69 -3.92 -5.10 -0.92
C LEU A 69 -3.05 -3.92 -1.33
N PHE A 70 -3.67 -2.94 -1.97
CA PHE A 70 -2.99 -1.73 -2.39
C PHE A 70 -3.00 -0.66 -1.28
N GLN A 71 -1.81 -0.22 -0.87
CA GLN A 71 -1.64 0.91 0.04
C GLN A 71 -0.50 1.81 -0.43
N ASN A 72 -0.83 3.02 -0.87
CA ASN A 72 0.15 3.95 -1.44
C ASN A 72 1.02 4.67 -0.39
N ARG A 73 1.31 3.99 0.74
CA ARG A 73 2.18 4.51 1.81
C ARG A 73 3.09 3.41 2.33
N ARG A 74 4.41 3.63 2.26
CA ARG A 74 5.44 2.75 2.80
C ARG A 74 5.59 2.90 4.31
N GLY A 75 6.29 1.93 4.94
CA GLY A 75 6.62 1.94 6.35
C GLY A 75 5.51 1.45 7.27
N PHE A 76 5.78 1.52 8.58
CA PHE A 76 4.83 1.12 9.61
C PHE A 76 3.78 2.20 9.87
N ALA A 77 4.22 3.45 10.05
CA ALA A 77 3.33 4.60 10.20
C ALA A 77 3.82 5.75 9.31
N PRO A 78 2.94 6.36 8.51
CA PRO A 78 3.33 7.50 7.67
C PRO A 78 3.74 8.71 8.49
N MET A 79 3.39 8.77 9.78
CA MET A 79 3.69 9.91 10.64
C MET A 79 3.68 9.50 12.12
N ILE A 80 4.61 10.07 12.89
CA ILE A 80 4.55 10.09 14.35
C ILE A 80 4.00 11.45 14.79
N GLU A 81 3.17 11.45 15.81
CA GLU A 81 2.64 12.67 16.40
C GLU A 81 2.73 12.61 17.93
N CYS A 82 3.15 13.70 18.54
CA CYS A 82 3.07 13.84 19.99
C CYS A 82 1.61 14.12 20.39
N ASN A 83 1.02 13.24 21.18
CA ASN A 83 -0.36 13.37 21.61
C ASN A 83 -0.58 14.55 22.56
N THR A 84 0.50 15.07 23.19
CA THR A 84 0.43 16.20 24.14
C THR A 84 0.41 17.56 23.43
N CYS A 85 1.27 17.75 22.41
CA CYS A 85 1.46 19.07 21.80
C CYS A 85 1.29 19.08 20.26
N GLY A 86 1.00 17.94 19.64
CA GLY A 86 0.82 17.84 18.19
C GLY A 86 2.13 17.91 17.39
N TRP A 87 3.31 17.87 18.04
CA TRP A 87 4.58 17.87 17.35
C TRP A 87 4.70 16.65 16.41
N VAL A 88 5.18 16.91 15.19
CA VAL A 88 5.44 15.89 14.16
C VAL A 88 6.89 16.01 13.70
N PRO A 89 7.67 14.90 13.65
CA PRO A 89 9.02 14.92 13.14
C PRO A 89 9.06 15.26 11.65
N LYS A 90 9.82 16.30 11.30
CA LYS A 90 10.03 16.76 9.93
C LYS A 90 11.44 16.49 9.45
N CYS A 91 11.59 16.37 8.14
CA CYS A 91 12.90 16.28 7.51
C CYS A 91 13.64 17.63 7.62
N LYS A 92 14.94 17.58 7.87
CA LYS A 92 15.76 18.80 7.93
C LYS A 92 16.03 19.41 6.54
N ASN A 93 15.99 18.59 5.49
CA ASN A 93 16.33 18.99 4.13
C ASN A 93 15.09 19.21 3.24
N CYS A 94 13.97 18.58 3.59
CA CYS A 94 12.73 18.63 2.83
C CYS A 94 11.61 18.97 3.80
N ASP A 95 10.77 19.92 3.52
CA ASP A 95 9.66 20.29 4.44
C ASP A 95 8.51 19.26 4.42
N VAL A 96 8.85 17.98 4.72
CA VAL A 96 7.91 16.86 4.77
C VAL A 96 8.02 16.11 6.08
N SER A 97 6.94 15.47 6.51
CA SER A 97 6.94 14.57 7.66
C SER A 97 7.78 13.31 7.37
N LEU A 98 8.43 12.80 8.39
CA LEU A 98 9.19 11.56 8.30
C LEU A 98 8.31 10.33 8.53
N THR A 99 8.57 9.27 7.79
CA THR A 99 7.89 7.98 7.91
C THR A 99 8.61 7.11 8.94
N PHE A 100 7.86 6.51 9.84
CA PHE A 100 8.39 5.57 10.83
C PHE A 100 8.47 4.15 10.27
N HIS A 101 9.64 3.53 10.39
CA HIS A 101 9.92 2.13 10.07
C HIS A 101 10.17 1.35 11.35
N LYS A 102 9.21 0.52 11.75
CA LYS A 102 9.23 -0.23 13.02
C LYS A 102 10.41 -1.19 13.10
N GLY A 103 10.67 -1.96 12.03
CA GLY A 103 11.74 -2.96 11.98
C GLY A 103 13.14 -2.37 12.20
N LEU A 104 13.36 -1.11 11.82
CA LEU A 104 14.63 -0.38 11.99
C LEU A 104 14.59 0.60 13.17
N ASN A 105 13.44 0.82 13.79
CA ASN A 105 13.18 1.86 14.80
C ASN A 105 13.64 3.26 14.34
N GLN A 106 13.41 3.58 13.08
CA GLN A 106 13.92 4.79 12.42
C GLN A 106 12.81 5.61 11.78
N LEU A 107 13.06 6.91 11.78
CA LEU A 107 12.29 7.90 11.00
C LEU A 107 13.05 8.21 9.72
N THR A 108 12.43 8.06 8.57
CA THR A 108 13.07 8.19 7.25
C THR A 108 12.31 9.16 6.35
N CYS A 109 13.05 10.05 5.70
CA CYS A 109 12.53 10.86 4.60
C CYS A 109 12.61 10.08 3.29
N HIS A 110 11.47 9.81 2.65
CA HIS A 110 11.43 9.10 1.37
C HIS A 110 11.82 9.97 0.15
N TYR A 111 12.09 11.26 0.35
CA TYR A 111 12.58 12.16 -0.70
C TYR A 111 14.10 12.22 -0.76
N CYS A 112 14.77 12.46 0.37
CA CYS A 112 16.23 12.65 0.40
C CYS A 112 16.98 11.55 1.15
N GLY A 113 16.30 10.55 1.72
CA GLY A 113 16.93 9.47 2.48
C GLY A 113 17.39 9.86 3.89
N TYR A 114 17.19 11.13 4.32
CA TYR A 114 17.55 11.53 5.68
C TYR A 114 16.85 10.67 6.73
N THR A 115 17.63 10.12 7.67
CA THR A 115 17.14 9.24 8.73
C THR A 115 17.63 9.66 10.10
N TYR A 116 16.82 9.42 11.13
CA TYR A 116 17.25 9.42 12.52
C TYR A 116 16.38 8.49 13.37
N GLN A 117 16.86 8.14 14.55
CA GLN A 117 16.12 7.27 15.45
C GLN A 117 14.92 7.99 16.06
N LEU A 118 13.85 7.23 16.32
CA LEU A 118 12.68 7.77 17.03
C LEU A 118 13.13 8.26 18.43
N PRO A 119 12.89 9.54 18.77
CA PRO A 119 13.23 10.04 20.10
C PRO A 119 12.32 9.42 21.17
N HIS A 120 12.85 9.17 22.36
CA HIS A 120 12.08 8.66 23.49
C HIS A 120 11.13 9.71 24.10
N LYS A 121 11.43 11.00 23.88
CA LYS A 121 10.63 12.14 24.35
C LYS A 121 10.41 13.11 23.21
N CYS A 122 9.27 13.77 23.24
CA CYS A 122 8.99 14.85 22.31
C CYS A 122 10.01 16.00 22.45
N PRO A 123 10.71 16.40 21.38
CA PRO A 123 11.67 17.51 21.48
C PRO A 123 11.01 18.87 21.76
N ALA A 124 9.69 19.01 21.55
CA ALA A 124 8.98 20.27 21.75
C ALA A 124 8.39 20.46 23.16
N CYS A 125 7.94 19.36 23.80
CA CYS A 125 7.27 19.46 25.11
C CYS A 125 7.77 18.43 26.13
N GLU A 126 8.81 17.66 25.80
CA GLU A 126 9.37 16.57 26.63
C GLU A 126 8.39 15.45 27.01
N GLY A 127 7.17 15.47 26.49
CA GLY A 127 6.17 14.44 26.67
C GLY A 127 6.61 13.10 26.06
N THR A 128 6.22 11.99 26.68
CA THR A 128 6.58 10.63 26.22
C THR A 128 5.52 9.97 25.38
N ASP A 129 4.33 10.58 25.24
CA ASP A 129 3.20 10.02 24.46
C ASP A 129 3.33 10.35 22.97
N LEU A 130 4.26 9.64 22.29
CA LEU A 130 4.43 9.69 20.85
C LEU A 130 3.62 8.57 20.21
N ARG A 131 2.68 8.92 19.33
CA ARG A 131 1.76 7.96 18.70
C ARG A 131 1.95 7.86 17.20
N ASN A 132 1.80 6.64 16.71
CA ASN A 132 1.72 6.36 15.28
C ASN A 132 0.38 6.90 14.73
N ARG A 133 0.45 7.66 13.63
CA ARG A 133 -0.71 8.17 12.91
C ARG A 133 -0.76 7.58 11.50
N GLY A 134 -1.92 7.02 11.15
CA GLY A 134 -2.11 6.32 9.90
C GLY A 134 -1.46 4.92 9.89
N PHE A 135 -1.36 4.35 8.70
CA PHE A 135 -0.80 3.01 8.48
C PHE A 135 -0.12 2.96 7.11
N GLY A 136 0.99 2.26 7.05
CA GLY A 136 1.72 1.94 5.82
C GLY A 136 1.71 0.44 5.55
N THR A 137 2.38 0.02 4.49
CA THR A 137 2.44 -1.39 4.04
C THR A 137 2.99 -2.33 5.11
N GLU A 138 3.97 -1.90 5.91
CA GLU A 138 4.56 -2.70 7.01
C GLU A 138 3.53 -2.98 8.12
N LYS A 139 2.74 -1.97 8.50
CA LYS A 139 1.68 -2.17 9.51
C LYS A 139 0.54 -3.04 8.98
N ILE A 140 0.15 -2.86 7.72
CA ILE A 140 -0.87 -3.71 7.09
C ILE A 140 -0.40 -5.16 7.05
N GLU A 141 0.87 -5.41 6.71
CA GLU A 141 1.45 -6.75 6.73
C GLU A 141 1.37 -7.40 8.11
N ASP A 142 1.77 -6.66 9.17
CA ASP A 142 1.68 -7.15 10.56
C ASP A 142 0.22 -7.48 10.92
N ASP A 143 -0.72 -6.58 10.64
CA ASP A 143 -2.14 -6.74 11.01
C ASP A 143 -2.79 -7.90 10.22
N ILE A 144 -2.49 -8.05 8.93
CA ILE A 144 -3.01 -9.15 8.10
C ILE A 144 -2.48 -10.51 8.55
N LYS A 145 -1.19 -10.62 8.91
CA LYS A 145 -0.63 -11.87 9.47
C LYS A 145 -1.29 -12.29 10.79
N ILE A 146 -1.77 -11.33 11.58
CA ILE A 146 -2.52 -11.62 12.81
C ILE A 146 -3.95 -12.08 12.48
N LEU A 147 -4.60 -11.44 11.50
CA LEU A 147 -6.00 -11.73 11.13
C LEU A 147 -6.14 -13.01 10.32
N PHE A 148 -5.13 -13.35 9.51
CA PHE A 148 -5.09 -14.53 8.64
C PHE A 148 -3.78 -15.31 8.85
N PRO A 149 -3.60 -15.98 10.00
CA PRO A 149 -2.34 -16.61 10.35
C PRO A 149 -1.95 -17.79 9.43
N GLU A 150 -2.91 -18.39 8.74
CA GLU A 150 -2.68 -19.49 7.81
C GLU A 150 -2.30 -19.00 6.40
N ALA A 151 -2.52 -17.71 6.09
CA ALA A 151 -2.23 -17.17 4.76
C ALA A 151 -0.75 -16.80 4.61
N ALA A 152 -0.18 -17.14 3.46
CA ALA A 152 1.14 -16.70 3.07
C ALA A 152 1.09 -15.23 2.61
N VAL A 153 1.66 -14.32 3.41
CA VAL A 153 1.61 -12.88 3.17
C VAL A 153 2.98 -12.38 2.72
N ALA A 154 3.03 -11.65 1.62
CA ALA A 154 4.22 -10.96 1.15
C ALA A 154 3.97 -9.46 0.99
N ARG A 155 5.05 -8.67 1.14
CA ARG A 155 5.03 -7.22 0.94
C ARG A 155 5.93 -6.82 -0.24
N MET A 156 5.40 -5.95 -1.10
CA MET A 156 6.07 -5.44 -2.29
C MET A 156 6.08 -3.91 -2.28
N ASP A 157 7.11 -3.34 -1.71
CA ASP A 157 7.42 -1.92 -1.73
C ASP A 157 8.92 -1.70 -1.93
N LEU A 158 9.36 -0.44 -1.99
CA LEU A 158 10.77 -0.14 -2.24
C LEU A 158 11.71 -0.70 -1.15
N ASP A 159 11.21 -0.90 0.08
CA ASP A 159 12.02 -1.41 1.18
C ASP A 159 12.29 -2.91 1.04
N THR A 160 11.33 -3.65 0.51
CA THR A 160 11.45 -5.11 0.26
C THR A 160 12.02 -5.44 -1.11
N THR A 161 12.00 -4.49 -2.06
CA THR A 161 12.42 -4.70 -3.46
C THR A 161 13.65 -3.88 -3.85
N ARG A 162 14.59 -3.65 -2.92
CA ARG A 162 15.81 -2.87 -3.17
C ARG A 162 16.73 -3.49 -4.22
N THR A 163 16.66 -4.80 -4.41
CA THR A 163 17.39 -5.52 -5.44
C THR A 163 16.45 -6.09 -6.47
N ARG A 164 16.91 -6.19 -7.71
CA ARG A 164 16.14 -6.79 -8.81
C ARG A 164 15.73 -8.23 -8.49
N SER A 165 16.63 -9.02 -7.91
CA SER A 165 16.35 -10.41 -7.53
C SER A 165 15.28 -10.53 -6.45
N ALA A 166 15.20 -9.59 -5.48
CA ALA A 166 14.14 -9.58 -4.47
C ALA A 166 12.77 -9.27 -5.11
N TYR A 167 12.73 -8.31 -6.02
CA TYR A 167 11.54 -7.98 -6.80
C TYR A 167 11.05 -9.18 -7.62
N GLU A 168 11.92 -9.77 -8.44
CA GLU A 168 11.59 -10.93 -9.30
C GLU A 168 11.12 -12.13 -8.47
N ARG A 169 11.72 -12.38 -7.30
CA ARG A 169 11.30 -13.46 -6.41
C ARG A 169 9.89 -13.26 -5.87
N ILE A 170 9.54 -12.05 -5.38
CA ILE A 170 8.21 -11.77 -4.85
C ILE A 170 7.14 -12.01 -5.92
N ILE A 171 7.39 -11.55 -7.15
CA ILE A 171 6.47 -11.76 -8.28
C ILE A 171 6.35 -13.26 -8.59
N ALA A 172 7.47 -13.96 -8.75
CA ALA A 172 7.46 -15.38 -9.07
C ALA A 172 6.75 -16.22 -7.98
N ASP A 173 6.95 -15.90 -6.70
CA ASP A 173 6.27 -16.58 -5.59
C ASP A 173 4.76 -16.30 -5.60
N PHE A 174 4.33 -15.10 -5.99
CA PHE A 174 2.92 -14.77 -6.15
C PHE A 174 2.31 -15.46 -7.38
N GLU A 175 2.94 -15.41 -8.54
CA GLU A 175 2.49 -16.09 -9.77
C GLU A 175 2.38 -17.63 -9.58
N GLN A 176 3.26 -18.23 -8.77
CA GLN A 176 3.24 -19.66 -8.48
C GLN A 176 2.26 -20.06 -7.36
N GLY A 177 1.47 -19.12 -6.84
CA GLY A 177 0.52 -19.39 -5.76
C GLY A 177 1.16 -19.70 -4.40
N LYS A 178 2.45 -19.36 -4.19
CA LYS A 178 3.14 -19.52 -2.90
C LYS A 178 2.83 -18.38 -1.91
N THR A 179 2.27 -17.31 -2.42
CA THR A 179 1.82 -16.15 -1.65
C THR A 179 0.33 -15.96 -1.89
N ASP A 180 -0.45 -15.91 -0.83
CA ASP A 180 -1.90 -15.76 -0.89
C ASP A 180 -2.32 -14.28 -0.92
N ILE A 181 -1.63 -13.45 -0.11
CA ILE A 181 -1.93 -12.02 0.02
C ILE A 181 -0.67 -11.20 -0.30
N LEU A 182 -0.74 -10.38 -1.35
CA LEU A 182 0.33 -9.46 -1.73
C LEU A 182 -0.04 -8.04 -1.30
N ILE A 183 0.74 -7.44 -0.42
CA ILE A 183 0.54 -6.07 0.06
C ILE A 183 1.55 -5.16 -0.62
N GLY A 184 1.09 -4.06 -1.25
CA GLY A 184 2.07 -3.22 -1.91
C GLY A 184 1.63 -1.80 -2.21
N THR A 185 2.60 -1.03 -2.69
CA THR A 185 2.41 0.33 -3.20
C THR A 185 2.10 0.29 -4.71
N GLN A 186 2.30 1.38 -5.43
CA GLN A 186 2.09 1.44 -6.89
C GLN A 186 2.84 0.35 -7.69
N MET A 187 3.80 -0.33 -7.09
CA MET A 187 4.54 -1.42 -7.75
C MET A 187 3.65 -2.63 -8.07
N VAL A 188 2.60 -2.89 -7.26
CA VAL A 188 1.66 -4.01 -7.48
C VAL A 188 0.54 -3.69 -8.47
N SER A 189 0.41 -2.43 -8.89
CA SER A 189 -0.70 -1.97 -9.72
C SER A 189 -0.33 -1.69 -11.18
N LYS A 190 0.95 -1.81 -11.56
CA LYS A 190 1.41 -1.46 -12.91
C LYS A 190 2.27 -2.55 -13.53
N GLY A 191 1.86 -3.00 -14.73
CA GLY A 191 2.65 -3.90 -15.57
C GLY A 191 2.74 -5.34 -15.06
N LEU A 192 1.87 -5.73 -14.15
CA LEU A 192 1.71 -7.09 -13.65
C LEU A 192 0.33 -7.61 -14.06
N ASP A 193 0.27 -8.87 -14.45
CA ASP A 193 -0.94 -9.59 -14.82
C ASP A 193 -0.95 -10.94 -14.10
N PHE A 194 -1.96 -11.19 -13.29
CA PHE A 194 -2.05 -12.36 -12.44
C PHE A 194 -3.38 -13.08 -12.66
N ASP A 195 -3.34 -14.36 -12.98
CA ASP A 195 -4.52 -15.14 -13.39
C ASP A 195 -5.47 -15.51 -12.22
N HIS A 196 -4.99 -15.52 -10.98
CA HIS A 196 -5.72 -16.04 -9.82
C HIS A 196 -6.10 -14.98 -8.77
N VAL A 197 -6.05 -13.71 -9.13
CA VAL A 197 -6.42 -12.61 -8.22
C VAL A 197 -7.91 -12.36 -8.27
N SER A 198 -8.55 -12.30 -7.09
CA SER A 198 -9.97 -11.97 -6.91
C SER A 198 -10.19 -10.46 -6.84
#